data_14381aab168a84b625fbea20cda256bd
#
_entry.id   14381aab168a84b625fbea20cda256bd
#
_cell.length_a   1.000
_cell.length_b   1.000
_cell.length_c   1.000
_cell.angle_alpha   90.00
_cell.angle_beta   90.00
_cell.angle_gamma   90.00
#
_symmetry.space_group_name_H-M   'P 1'
#
loop_
_entity.id
_entity.type
_entity.pdbx_description
1 polymer ?
#
loop_
_entity_poly.entity_id
_entity_poly.type
_entity_poly.pdbx_seq_one_letter_code
_entity_poly.pdbx_strand_id
1 'polypeptide(L)'
;MTIEQAMELIHGVAWRGSRPGLARVRELLHRLGDPQDGLQFVHIAGTNGKGSTAAMLASILRAAGYTTGLFTSPYLERFAERMQVNGVPVPDAEFAAVCEALQPCIAAMDDPPTEFELVTAAAMLWFRRRGCDVVVLEVGLGGRLDATNVIAAPACAVITNIGLDHTEILGDTLEQIAREKAGILKPGTRAVSYPQTPEVRAVLHEICAQRGIPLTEADAAAIVPLTDGVDGQTFTYRGAEYTLPLLGAHQLRNAAVALETVTALRARGWRIPDAAVRAGLAQVRWPARFELLRRAPWFVLDGGHNPQCAQTGAGNLARYFPGRRITLLVGVLADKDYPAMLAALDGQAAAYIAATPLSPRALPAAELGDYLKRFGKPVTVCADPAQAAELALAHAAPEDVICAVGSLYMAGAIRMDLRRDHNENSGH
;
A
#
# COMPACT_ATOMS: atom_id res chain seq x y z
N MET A 1 -12.44 -25.19 -11.29
CA MET A 1 -12.10 -23.96 -12.07
C MET A 1 -10.59 -23.87 -12.23
N THR A 2 -10.05 -23.43 -13.38
CA THR A 2 -8.62 -23.13 -13.54
C THR A 2 -8.31 -21.71 -13.00
N ILE A 3 -7.03 -21.39 -12.83
CA ILE A 3 -6.63 -20.03 -12.38
C ILE A 3 -7.00 -18.98 -13.44
N GLU A 4 -6.87 -19.29 -14.73
CA GLU A 4 -7.23 -18.39 -15.83
C GLU A 4 -8.74 -18.09 -15.80
N GLN A 5 -9.58 -19.11 -15.59
CA GLN A 5 -11.03 -18.94 -15.45
C GLN A 5 -11.39 -18.10 -14.19
N ALA A 6 -10.64 -18.28 -13.09
CA ALA A 6 -10.82 -17.47 -11.88
C ALA A 6 -10.45 -15.99 -12.13
N MET A 7 -9.36 -15.74 -12.84
CA MET A 7 -8.94 -14.40 -13.22
C MET A 7 -9.93 -13.75 -14.20
N GLU A 8 -10.48 -14.50 -15.14
CA GLU A 8 -11.53 -14.03 -16.05
C GLU A 8 -12.80 -13.65 -15.29
N LEU A 9 -13.23 -14.46 -14.31
CA LEU A 9 -14.37 -14.13 -13.43
C LEU A 9 -14.17 -12.80 -12.73
N ILE A 10 -12.96 -12.54 -12.19
CA ILE A 10 -12.65 -11.33 -11.47
C ILE A 10 -12.53 -10.12 -12.41
N HIS A 11 -11.72 -10.24 -13.48
CA HIS A 11 -11.43 -9.10 -14.37
C HIS A 11 -12.53 -8.88 -15.42
N GLY A 12 -13.32 -9.89 -15.75
CA GLY A 12 -14.42 -9.78 -16.71
C GLY A 12 -15.50 -8.76 -16.32
N VAL A 13 -15.51 -8.31 -15.05
CA VAL A 13 -16.41 -7.24 -14.56
C VAL A 13 -15.71 -5.90 -14.35
N ALA A 14 -14.43 -5.75 -14.70
CA ALA A 14 -13.66 -4.51 -14.52
C ALA A 14 -14.30 -3.29 -15.22
N TRP A 15 -15.03 -3.50 -16.32
CA TRP A 15 -15.79 -2.47 -17.04
C TRP A 15 -16.85 -1.78 -16.19
N ARG A 16 -17.30 -2.40 -15.08
CA ARG A 16 -18.26 -1.80 -14.13
C ARG A 16 -17.68 -0.64 -13.32
N GLY A 17 -16.34 -0.51 -13.29
CA GLY A 17 -15.65 0.53 -12.57
C GLY A 17 -15.92 0.53 -11.06
N SER A 18 -15.74 1.68 -10.43
CA SER A 18 -16.05 1.87 -9.01
C SER A 18 -17.51 2.31 -8.86
N ARG A 19 -18.26 1.54 -8.07
CA ARG A 19 -19.68 1.82 -7.76
C ARG A 19 -19.82 1.87 -6.24
N PRO A 20 -19.79 3.06 -5.62
CA PRO A 20 -19.88 3.20 -4.16
C PRO A 20 -21.15 2.57 -3.60
N GLY A 21 -21.02 1.87 -2.47
CA GLY A 21 -22.14 1.23 -1.77
C GLY A 21 -21.76 -0.14 -1.23
N LEU A 22 -22.46 -0.58 -0.20
CA LEU A 22 -22.16 -1.85 0.49
C LEU A 22 -23.22 -2.94 0.25
N ALA A 23 -24.32 -2.63 -0.46
CA ALA A 23 -25.43 -3.56 -0.62
C ALA A 23 -25.00 -4.83 -1.38
N ARG A 24 -24.34 -4.68 -2.52
CA ARG A 24 -23.90 -5.81 -3.37
C ARG A 24 -22.92 -6.73 -2.66
N VAL A 25 -21.89 -6.16 -2.05
CA VAL A 25 -20.89 -6.99 -1.34
C VAL A 25 -21.49 -7.65 -0.09
N ARG A 26 -22.43 -7.01 0.60
CA ARG A 26 -23.20 -7.65 1.70
C ARG A 26 -24.04 -8.80 1.22
N GLU A 27 -24.77 -8.60 0.12
CA GLU A 27 -25.57 -9.68 -0.47
C GLU A 27 -24.70 -10.87 -0.85
N LEU A 28 -23.56 -10.62 -1.55
CA LEU A 28 -22.63 -11.66 -1.95
C LEU A 28 -22.09 -12.43 -0.72
N LEU A 29 -21.64 -11.71 0.31
CA LEU A 29 -21.11 -12.32 1.53
C LEU A 29 -22.20 -13.12 2.27
N HIS A 30 -23.43 -12.60 2.33
CA HIS A 30 -24.55 -13.32 2.93
C HIS A 30 -24.84 -14.64 2.21
N ARG A 31 -24.83 -14.66 0.87
CA ARG A 31 -24.96 -15.87 0.05
C ARG A 31 -23.81 -16.86 0.26
N LEU A 32 -22.64 -16.38 0.69
CA LEU A 32 -21.47 -17.20 1.07
C LEU A 32 -21.48 -17.65 2.53
N GLY A 33 -22.53 -17.33 3.30
CA GLY A 33 -22.67 -17.69 4.71
C GLY A 33 -21.91 -16.75 5.66
N ASP A 34 -21.77 -15.49 5.30
CA ASP A 34 -21.17 -14.41 6.11
C ASP A 34 -19.77 -14.76 6.65
N PRO A 35 -18.81 -15.15 5.79
CA PRO A 35 -17.50 -15.63 6.24
C PRO A 35 -16.73 -14.59 7.07
N GLN A 36 -17.01 -13.29 6.90
CA GLN A 36 -16.39 -12.18 7.64
C GLN A 36 -16.75 -12.17 9.13
N ASP A 37 -17.91 -12.69 9.51
CA ASP A 37 -18.40 -12.62 10.90
C ASP A 37 -17.59 -13.49 11.88
N GLY A 38 -16.86 -14.47 11.36
CA GLY A 38 -15.98 -15.32 12.16
C GLY A 38 -14.53 -14.84 12.24
N LEU A 39 -14.21 -13.64 11.75
CA LEU A 39 -12.85 -13.10 11.68
C LEU A 39 -12.70 -11.86 12.57
N GLN A 40 -11.49 -11.65 13.11
CA GLN A 40 -11.12 -10.41 13.78
C GLN A 40 -10.34 -9.51 12.80
N PHE A 41 -10.53 -8.20 12.88
CA PHE A 41 -9.93 -7.28 11.94
C PHE A 41 -9.11 -6.17 12.59
N VAL A 42 -7.98 -5.81 11.98
CA VAL A 42 -7.37 -4.49 12.07
C VAL A 42 -7.62 -3.79 10.74
N HIS A 43 -8.48 -2.78 10.72
CA HIS A 43 -8.96 -2.13 9.51
C HIS A 43 -8.24 -0.81 9.30
N ILE A 44 -7.63 -0.60 8.12
CA ILE A 44 -6.69 0.50 7.87
C ILE A 44 -7.17 1.35 6.69
N ALA A 45 -7.46 2.62 6.95
CA ALA A 45 -7.72 3.64 5.94
C ALA A 45 -6.66 4.75 5.99
N GLY A 46 -6.58 5.54 4.93
CA GLY A 46 -5.66 6.67 4.80
C GLY A 46 -5.38 6.99 3.34
N THR A 47 -4.65 8.06 3.08
CA THR A 47 -4.16 8.37 1.73
C THR A 47 -2.85 7.64 1.48
N ASN A 48 -1.83 7.91 2.28
CA ASN A 48 -0.50 7.31 2.19
C ASN A 48 -0.18 6.47 3.43
N GLY A 49 0.69 5.46 3.29
CA GLY A 49 1.17 4.65 4.40
C GLY A 49 0.30 3.44 4.77
N LYS A 50 -0.87 3.24 4.17
CA LYS A 50 -1.78 2.10 4.46
C LYS A 50 -1.05 0.76 4.35
N GLY A 51 -0.55 0.42 3.17
CA GLY A 51 0.12 -0.87 2.91
C GLY A 51 1.37 -1.07 3.76
N SER A 52 2.21 -0.03 3.98
CA SER A 52 3.38 -0.12 4.86
C SER A 52 2.98 -0.42 6.31
N THR A 53 1.97 0.28 6.83
CA THR A 53 1.45 0.05 8.19
C THR A 53 0.80 -1.33 8.29
N ALA A 54 0.07 -1.77 7.26
CA ALA A 54 -0.53 -3.10 7.20
C ALA A 54 0.54 -4.20 7.22
N ALA A 55 1.60 -4.05 6.43
CA ALA A 55 2.72 -5.00 6.40
C ALA A 55 3.45 -5.08 7.76
N MET A 56 3.70 -3.94 8.42
CA MET A 56 4.28 -3.90 9.76
C MET A 56 3.40 -4.64 10.76
N LEU A 57 2.10 -4.37 10.79
CA LEU A 57 1.15 -5.02 11.71
C LEU A 57 1.03 -6.51 11.42
N ALA A 58 0.91 -6.92 10.16
CA ALA A 58 0.86 -8.34 9.80
C ALA A 58 2.14 -9.08 10.21
N SER A 59 3.31 -8.45 10.04
CA SER A 59 4.59 -9.01 10.46
C SER A 59 4.68 -9.17 11.99
N ILE A 60 4.23 -8.16 12.75
CA ILE A 60 4.19 -8.20 14.23
C ILE A 60 3.22 -9.28 14.73
N LEU A 61 2.01 -9.33 14.18
CA LEU A 61 0.98 -10.30 14.61
C LEU A 61 1.42 -11.74 14.31
N ARG A 62 2.01 -11.98 13.13
CA ARG A 62 2.63 -13.25 12.79
C ARG A 62 3.76 -13.63 13.76
N ALA A 63 4.64 -12.69 14.09
CA ALA A 63 5.72 -12.92 15.06
C ALA A 63 5.20 -13.20 16.48
N ALA A 64 4.01 -12.71 16.80
CA ALA A 64 3.30 -12.99 18.05
C ALA A 64 2.57 -14.35 18.05
N GLY A 65 2.62 -15.12 16.94
CA GLY A 65 2.06 -16.46 16.82
C GLY A 65 0.62 -16.52 16.30
N TYR A 66 0.03 -15.37 15.85
CA TYR A 66 -1.31 -15.38 15.25
C TYR A 66 -1.27 -15.84 13.80
N THR A 67 -2.23 -16.66 13.38
CA THR A 67 -2.51 -16.92 11.97
C THR A 67 -3.07 -15.64 11.36
N THR A 68 -2.21 -14.90 10.65
CA THR A 68 -2.48 -13.53 10.24
C THR A 68 -2.78 -13.45 8.76
N GLY A 69 -4.02 -13.03 8.43
CA GLY A 69 -4.39 -12.61 7.09
C GLY A 69 -3.92 -11.18 6.81
N LEU A 70 -3.52 -10.92 5.57
CA LEU A 70 -3.21 -9.57 5.07
C LEU A 70 -3.94 -9.36 3.75
N PHE A 71 -4.78 -8.31 3.70
CA PHE A 71 -5.45 -7.86 2.48
C PHE A 71 -4.96 -6.48 2.09
N THR A 72 -4.46 -6.33 0.86
CA THR A 72 -3.89 -5.07 0.37
C THR A 72 -4.28 -4.80 -1.08
N SER A 73 -4.23 -3.52 -1.50
CA SER A 73 -4.51 -3.09 -2.87
C SER A 73 -3.77 -1.80 -3.24
N PRO A 74 -3.36 -1.67 -4.53
CA PRO A 74 -3.31 -2.72 -5.54
C PRO A 74 -2.17 -3.72 -5.26
N TYR A 75 -2.08 -4.79 -6.06
CA TYR A 75 -0.91 -5.67 -6.08
C TYR A 75 0.25 -5.04 -6.86
N LEU A 76 1.45 -5.56 -6.68
CA LEU A 76 2.65 -5.05 -7.34
C LEU A 76 3.03 -5.90 -8.57
N GLU A 77 3.27 -7.19 -8.39
CA GLU A 77 3.72 -8.12 -9.44
C GLU A 77 2.62 -9.13 -9.81
N ARG A 78 1.98 -9.72 -8.80
CA ARG A 78 0.99 -10.80 -8.99
C ARG A 78 -0.30 -10.51 -8.25
N PHE A 79 -1.43 -10.80 -8.88
CA PHE A 79 -2.75 -10.63 -8.28
C PHE A 79 -2.90 -11.29 -6.90
N ALA A 80 -2.29 -12.46 -6.73
CA ALA A 80 -2.31 -13.23 -5.48
C ALA A 80 -1.74 -12.47 -4.26
N GLU A 81 -0.90 -11.43 -4.48
CA GLU A 81 -0.36 -10.60 -3.40
C GLU A 81 -1.43 -9.82 -2.63
N ARG A 82 -2.62 -9.63 -3.22
CA ARG A 82 -3.74 -8.95 -2.56
C ARG A 82 -4.21 -9.67 -1.30
N MET A 83 -4.01 -10.98 -1.22
CA MET A 83 -4.43 -11.82 -0.09
C MET A 83 -3.28 -12.72 0.32
N GLN A 84 -2.82 -12.58 1.57
CA GLN A 84 -1.73 -13.37 2.13
C GLN A 84 -2.13 -13.94 3.48
N VAL A 85 -1.65 -15.13 3.81
CA VAL A 85 -1.71 -15.69 5.16
C VAL A 85 -0.28 -15.96 5.62
N ASN A 86 0.09 -15.41 6.76
CA ASN A 86 1.43 -15.49 7.33
C ASN A 86 2.55 -15.07 6.36
N GLY A 87 2.26 -14.10 5.46
CA GLY A 87 3.20 -13.57 4.46
C GLY A 87 3.30 -14.42 3.19
N VAL A 88 2.47 -15.45 3.04
CA VAL A 88 2.40 -16.28 1.82
C VAL A 88 1.16 -15.88 1.03
N PRO A 89 1.32 -15.43 -0.23
CA PRO A 89 0.20 -15.13 -1.12
C PRO A 89 -0.72 -16.34 -1.33
N VAL A 90 -1.98 -16.09 -1.66
CA VAL A 90 -2.95 -17.15 -1.93
C VAL A 90 -2.45 -18.06 -3.06
N PRO A 91 -2.39 -19.40 -2.86
CA PRO A 91 -2.06 -20.32 -3.92
C PRO A 91 -3.12 -20.33 -5.03
N ASP A 92 -2.68 -20.47 -6.28
CA ASP A 92 -3.56 -20.40 -7.46
C ASP A 92 -4.73 -21.40 -7.37
N ALA A 93 -4.47 -22.63 -6.87
CA ALA A 93 -5.51 -23.65 -6.68
C ALA A 93 -6.55 -23.26 -5.61
N GLU A 94 -6.10 -22.62 -4.51
CA GLU A 94 -7.01 -22.17 -3.45
C GLU A 94 -7.83 -20.96 -3.92
N PHE A 95 -7.20 -20.05 -4.67
CA PHE A 95 -7.91 -18.90 -5.25
C PHE A 95 -8.97 -19.37 -6.26
N ALA A 96 -8.64 -20.31 -7.15
CA ALA A 96 -9.58 -20.91 -8.09
C ALA A 96 -10.77 -21.58 -7.35
N ALA A 97 -10.51 -22.34 -6.27
CA ALA A 97 -11.55 -22.97 -5.46
C ALA A 97 -12.45 -21.97 -4.71
N VAL A 98 -11.91 -20.80 -4.36
CA VAL A 98 -12.70 -19.70 -3.80
C VAL A 98 -13.58 -19.08 -4.88
N CYS A 99 -13.03 -18.77 -6.05
CA CYS A 99 -13.79 -18.21 -7.18
C CYS A 99 -14.91 -19.15 -7.65
N GLU A 100 -14.67 -20.46 -7.65
CA GLU A 100 -15.70 -21.45 -7.96
C GLU A 100 -16.87 -21.39 -6.97
N ALA A 101 -16.61 -21.15 -5.68
CA ALA A 101 -17.66 -20.98 -4.68
C ALA A 101 -18.44 -19.66 -4.83
N LEU A 102 -17.82 -18.61 -5.37
CA LEU A 102 -18.49 -17.34 -5.63
C LEU A 102 -19.47 -17.42 -6.83
N GLN A 103 -19.14 -18.22 -7.82
CA GLN A 103 -19.85 -18.26 -9.10
C GLN A 103 -21.37 -18.42 -8.98
N PRO A 104 -21.92 -19.45 -8.26
CA PRO A 104 -23.36 -19.61 -8.10
C PRO A 104 -24.00 -18.47 -7.31
N CYS A 105 -23.27 -17.87 -6.35
CA CYS A 105 -23.77 -16.74 -5.58
C CYS A 105 -23.94 -15.50 -6.45
N ILE A 106 -22.95 -15.23 -7.33
CA ILE A 106 -22.98 -14.10 -8.29
C ILE A 106 -24.12 -14.28 -9.28
N ALA A 107 -24.29 -15.50 -9.81
CA ALA A 107 -25.34 -15.81 -10.79
C ALA A 107 -26.77 -15.62 -10.25
N ALA A 108 -26.94 -15.67 -8.92
CA ALA A 108 -28.22 -15.50 -8.25
C ALA A 108 -28.49 -14.05 -7.80
N MET A 109 -27.60 -13.08 -8.13
CA MET A 109 -27.75 -11.67 -7.79
C MET A 109 -28.36 -10.86 -8.93
N ASP A 110 -29.33 -10.00 -8.63
CA ASP A 110 -29.94 -9.09 -9.59
C ASP A 110 -28.98 -7.92 -9.95
N ASP A 111 -28.24 -7.39 -8.96
CA ASP A 111 -27.19 -6.37 -9.14
C ASP A 111 -25.81 -6.96 -8.83
N PRO A 112 -25.12 -7.51 -9.83
CA PRO A 112 -23.88 -8.24 -9.60
C PRO A 112 -22.73 -7.31 -9.18
N PRO A 113 -21.76 -7.85 -8.40
CA PRO A 113 -20.69 -7.08 -7.77
C PRO A 113 -19.68 -6.50 -8.78
N THR A 114 -18.94 -5.48 -8.34
CA THR A 114 -17.76 -4.92 -9.01
C THR A 114 -16.55 -5.82 -8.77
N GLU A 115 -15.46 -5.60 -9.52
CA GLU A 115 -14.21 -6.34 -9.36
C GLU A 115 -13.68 -6.29 -7.91
N PHE A 116 -13.65 -5.09 -7.30
CA PHE A 116 -13.13 -4.96 -5.94
C PHE A 116 -14.04 -5.61 -4.89
N GLU A 117 -15.34 -5.60 -5.09
CA GLU A 117 -16.29 -6.33 -4.23
C GLU A 117 -16.11 -7.84 -4.34
N LEU A 118 -15.85 -8.38 -5.55
CA LEU A 118 -15.52 -9.80 -5.76
C LEU A 118 -14.23 -10.20 -5.04
N VAL A 119 -13.18 -9.40 -5.23
CA VAL A 119 -11.87 -9.64 -4.59
C VAL A 119 -12.00 -9.60 -3.06
N THR A 120 -12.78 -8.65 -2.54
CA THR A 120 -13.03 -8.54 -1.09
C THR A 120 -13.77 -9.76 -0.56
N ALA A 121 -14.82 -10.21 -1.24
CA ALA A 121 -15.58 -11.40 -0.82
C ALA A 121 -14.73 -12.68 -0.92
N ALA A 122 -13.94 -12.83 -1.99
CA ALA A 122 -12.99 -13.92 -2.15
C ALA A 122 -11.99 -13.97 -0.98
N ALA A 123 -11.43 -12.82 -0.61
CA ALA A 123 -10.49 -12.70 0.50
C ALA A 123 -11.14 -13.13 1.84
N MET A 124 -12.35 -12.64 2.16
CA MET A 124 -13.06 -13.01 3.40
C MET A 124 -13.29 -14.52 3.47
N LEU A 125 -13.76 -15.13 2.38
CA LEU A 125 -13.98 -16.57 2.31
C LEU A 125 -12.67 -17.35 2.47
N TRP A 126 -11.60 -16.93 1.82
CA TRP A 126 -10.31 -17.59 1.91
C TRP A 126 -9.69 -17.48 3.31
N PHE A 127 -9.66 -16.30 3.92
CA PHE A 127 -9.16 -16.10 5.28
C PHE A 127 -9.95 -16.95 6.30
N ARG A 128 -11.26 -17.05 6.13
CA ARG A 128 -12.10 -17.93 6.96
C ARG A 128 -11.73 -19.40 6.80
N ARG A 129 -11.55 -19.87 5.55
CA ARG A 129 -11.12 -21.25 5.26
C ARG A 129 -9.72 -21.56 5.81
N ARG A 130 -8.84 -20.56 5.82
CA ARG A 130 -7.47 -20.69 6.36
C ARG A 130 -7.40 -20.56 7.89
N GLY A 131 -8.52 -20.33 8.57
CA GLY A 131 -8.56 -20.21 10.02
C GLY A 131 -7.76 -19.03 10.56
N CYS A 132 -7.79 -17.88 9.89
CA CYS A 132 -7.10 -16.69 10.35
C CYS A 132 -7.64 -16.23 11.71
N ASP A 133 -6.75 -16.01 12.67
CA ASP A 133 -7.08 -15.41 13.97
C ASP A 133 -7.40 -13.92 13.82
N VAL A 134 -6.70 -13.27 12.88
CA VAL A 134 -6.81 -11.84 12.59
C VAL A 134 -6.52 -11.56 11.14
N VAL A 135 -7.23 -10.58 10.57
CA VAL A 135 -6.97 -10.05 9.23
C VAL A 135 -6.60 -8.58 9.34
N VAL A 136 -5.41 -8.21 8.86
CA VAL A 136 -5.02 -6.83 8.62
C VAL A 136 -5.60 -6.44 7.26
N LEU A 137 -6.58 -5.54 7.26
CA LEU A 137 -7.46 -5.25 6.14
C LEU A 137 -7.24 -3.81 5.66
N GLU A 138 -6.61 -3.63 4.52
CA GLU A 138 -6.41 -2.33 3.88
C GLU A 138 -7.66 -1.93 3.09
N VAL A 139 -8.13 -0.69 3.29
CA VAL A 139 -9.18 -0.05 2.49
C VAL A 139 -8.67 0.24 1.08
N GLY A 140 -9.48 -0.09 0.07
CA GLY A 140 -9.14 0.21 -1.32
C GLY A 140 -9.26 1.70 -1.64
N LEU A 141 -10.43 2.29 -1.41
CA LEU A 141 -10.71 3.70 -1.69
C LEU A 141 -11.67 4.30 -0.65
N GLY A 142 -11.30 5.48 -0.14
CA GLY A 142 -12.14 6.17 0.85
C GLY A 142 -12.16 5.46 2.19
N GLY A 143 -13.28 4.86 2.56
CA GLY A 143 -13.50 4.09 3.77
C GLY A 143 -14.98 3.79 4.00
N ARG A 144 -15.83 4.83 4.06
CA ARG A 144 -17.26 4.70 4.42
C ARG A 144 -18.02 3.72 3.52
N LEU A 145 -17.80 3.79 2.22
CA LEU A 145 -18.47 2.98 1.19
C LEU A 145 -17.53 1.98 0.51
N ASP A 146 -16.33 1.78 1.05
CA ASP A 146 -15.39 0.78 0.55
C ASP A 146 -15.90 -0.63 0.85
N ALA A 147 -15.70 -1.56 -0.08
CA ALA A 147 -16.17 -2.94 0.07
C ALA A 147 -15.64 -3.62 1.35
N THR A 148 -14.42 -3.26 1.80
CA THR A 148 -13.86 -3.79 3.05
C THR A 148 -14.63 -3.36 4.30
N ASN A 149 -15.45 -2.30 4.22
CA ASN A 149 -16.20 -1.76 5.34
C ASN A 149 -17.51 -2.52 5.65
N VAL A 150 -17.72 -3.68 5.03
CA VAL A 150 -18.85 -4.58 5.36
C VAL A 150 -18.71 -5.25 6.72
N ILE A 151 -17.50 -5.37 7.24
CA ILE A 151 -17.20 -6.01 8.53
C ILE A 151 -17.91 -5.32 9.69
N ALA A 152 -18.08 -6.02 10.79
CA ALA A 152 -18.50 -5.45 12.08
C ALA A 152 -17.44 -4.47 12.63
N ALA A 153 -17.56 -4.04 13.89
CA ALA A 153 -16.54 -3.20 14.53
C ALA A 153 -15.20 -3.94 14.59
N PRO A 154 -14.12 -3.43 13.96
CA PRO A 154 -12.82 -4.08 14.00
C PRO A 154 -12.22 -4.03 15.42
N ALA A 155 -11.27 -4.93 15.72
CA ALA A 155 -10.51 -4.89 16.96
C ALA A 155 -9.76 -3.55 17.11
N CYS A 156 -9.24 -3.03 16.00
CA CYS A 156 -8.68 -1.67 15.91
C CYS A 156 -8.93 -1.10 14.52
N ALA A 157 -9.34 0.17 14.45
CA ALA A 157 -9.43 0.95 13.22
C ALA A 157 -8.27 1.95 13.17
N VAL A 158 -7.54 1.97 12.06
CA VAL A 158 -6.31 2.74 11.90
C VAL A 158 -6.49 3.75 10.78
N ILE A 159 -6.21 5.02 11.07
CA ILE A 159 -6.18 6.09 10.06
C ILE A 159 -4.72 6.50 9.86
N THR A 160 -4.14 6.12 8.73
CA THR A 160 -2.80 6.55 8.33
C THR A 160 -2.81 7.97 7.81
N ASN A 161 -1.71 8.46 7.24
CA ASN A 161 -1.63 9.84 6.74
C ASN A 161 -2.78 10.18 5.78
N ILE A 162 -3.41 11.33 6.00
CA ILE A 162 -4.43 11.91 5.12
C ILE A 162 -3.79 13.04 4.30
N GLY A 163 -4.04 13.04 3.00
CA GLY A 163 -3.60 14.02 2.04
C GLY A 163 -4.58 14.09 0.88
N LEU A 164 -4.39 15.05 -0.02
CA LEU A 164 -5.20 15.20 -1.23
C LEU A 164 -4.85 14.06 -2.21
N ASP A 165 -5.83 13.25 -2.51
CA ASP A 165 -5.82 12.20 -3.54
C ASP A 165 -7.26 11.78 -3.83
N HIS A 166 -7.55 11.35 -5.05
CA HIS A 166 -8.90 10.96 -5.48
C HIS A 166 -9.97 12.02 -5.19
N THR A 167 -9.61 13.29 -5.39
CA THR A 167 -10.46 14.45 -5.02
C THR A 167 -11.81 14.46 -5.71
N GLU A 168 -11.89 13.95 -6.95
CA GLU A 168 -13.16 13.82 -7.69
C GLU A 168 -14.19 12.90 -7.00
N ILE A 169 -13.74 11.97 -6.14
CA ILE A 169 -14.59 10.98 -5.47
C ILE A 169 -14.74 11.29 -3.98
N LEU A 170 -13.64 11.70 -3.33
CA LEU A 170 -13.58 11.83 -1.87
C LEU A 170 -13.78 13.27 -1.37
N GLY A 171 -13.83 14.24 -2.30
CA GLY A 171 -13.90 15.67 -2.00
C GLY A 171 -12.55 16.36 -2.15
N ASP A 172 -12.58 17.66 -2.24
CA ASP A 172 -11.46 18.54 -2.58
C ASP A 172 -10.77 19.18 -1.36
N THR A 173 -11.24 18.85 -0.14
CA THR A 173 -10.61 19.29 1.12
C THR A 173 -10.15 18.12 1.98
N LEU A 174 -9.16 18.37 2.84
CA LEU A 174 -8.65 17.36 3.78
C LEU A 174 -9.74 16.87 4.75
N GLU A 175 -10.66 17.76 5.16
CA GLU A 175 -11.77 17.42 6.06
C GLU A 175 -12.76 16.46 5.40
N GLN A 176 -13.10 16.68 4.12
CA GLN A 176 -14.00 15.81 3.36
C GLN A 176 -13.37 14.42 3.23
N ILE A 177 -12.11 14.34 2.82
CA ILE A 177 -11.35 13.10 2.70
C ILE A 177 -11.24 12.40 4.06
N ALA A 178 -11.02 13.15 5.14
CA ALA A 178 -10.97 12.61 6.50
C ALA A 178 -12.32 11.99 6.91
N ARG A 179 -13.46 12.64 6.61
CA ARG A 179 -14.80 12.12 6.92
C ARG A 179 -15.09 10.83 6.16
N GLU A 180 -14.73 10.73 4.89
CA GLU A 180 -14.88 9.49 4.11
C GLU A 180 -14.04 8.34 4.69
N LYS A 181 -12.78 8.62 5.07
CA LYS A 181 -11.90 7.60 5.65
C LYS A 181 -12.31 7.22 7.07
N ALA A 182 -12.80 8.16 7.87
CA ALA A 182 -13.34 7.92 9.20
C ALA A 182 -14.64 7.07 9.20
N GLY A 183 -15.18 6.75 8.04
CA GLY A 183 -16.27 5.80 7.90
C GLY A 183 -15.97 4.39 8.45
N ILE A 184 -14.68 4.02 8.58
CA ILE A 184 -14.26 2.74 9.19
C ILE A 184 -14.29 2.75 10.73
N LEU A 185 -14.43 3.93 11.36
CA LEU A 185 -14.49 4.09 12.82
C LEU A 185 -15.89 3.71 13.31
N LYS A 186 -16.07 2.52 13.86
CA LYS A 186 -17.34 1.97 14.32
C LYS A 186 -17.42 1.92 15.84
N PRO A 187 -18.60 2.12 16.44
CA PRO A 187 -18.77 1.92 17.89
C PRO A 187 -18.28 0.53 18.32
N GLY A 188 -17.55 0.46 19.44
CA GLY A 188 -16.95 -0.78 19.95
C GLY A 188 -15.53 -1.06 19.45
N THR A 189 -15.00 -0.28 18.48
CA THR A 189 -13.57 -0.33 18.11
C THR A 189 -12.71 0.56 19.01
N ARG A 190 -11.38 0.42 18.90
CA ARG A 190 -10.39 1.44 19.28
C ARG A 190 -9.84 2.06 18.01
N ALA A 191 -9.62 3.37 18.04
CA ALA A 191 -9.05 4.10 16.91
C ALA A 191 -7.60 4.48 17.16
N VAL A 192 -6.77 4.34 16.13
CA VAL A 192 -5.39 4.86 16.11
C VAL A 192 -5.21 5.75 14.89
N SER A 193 -4.61 6.92 15.09
CA SER A 193 -4.34 7.88 14.02
C SER A 193 -2.86 8.19 13.88
N TYR A 194 -2.45 8.37 12.63
CA TYR A 194 -1.19 9.01 12.27
C TYR A 194 -1.17 10.46 12.81
N PRO A 195 0.00 11.08 13.04
CA PRO A 195 0.10 12.50 13.34
C PRO A 195 -0.45 13.35 12.19
N GLN A 196 -1.66 13.85 12.34
CA GLN A 196 -2.41 14.54 11.30
C GLN A 196 -2.23 16.08 11.39
N THR A 197 -2.64 16.77 10.31
CA THR A 197 -2.81 18.23 10.33
C THR A 197 -3.95 18.63 11.29
N PRO A 198 -4.00 19.87 11.81
CA PRO A 198 -5.00 20.29 12.77
C PRO A 198 -6.44 20.09 12.32
N GLU A 199 -6.76 20.37 11.04
CA GLU A 199 -8.08 20.24 10.45
C GLU A 199 -8.53 18.77 10.38
N VAL A 200 -7.65 17.87 9.95
CA VAL A 200 -7.91 16.41 9.93
C VAL A 200 -8.09 15.88 11.35
N ARG A 201 -7.21 16.30 12.25
CA ARG A 201 -7.25 15.93 13.67
C ARG A 201 -8.61 16.30 14.29
N ALA A 202 -9.09 17.54 14.05
CA ALA A 202 -10.38 17.99 14.55
C ALA A 202 -11.54 17.08 14.08
N VAL A 203 -11.57 16.71 12.80
CA VAL A 203 -12.58 15.80 12.23
C VAL A 203 -12.53 14.43 12.90
N LEU A 204 -11.35 13.85 13.09
CA LEU A 204 -11.23 12.53 13.71
C LEU A 204 -11.65 12.54 15.18
N HIS A 205 -11.29 13.58 15.94
CA HIS A 205 -11.73 13.77 17.32
C HIS A 205 -13.25 13.94 17.43
N GLU A 206 -13.84 14.77 16.56
CA GLU A 206 -15.30 14.96 16.50
C GLU A 206 -16.02 13.64 16.31
N ILE A 207 -15.64 12.87 15.27
CA ILE A 207 -16.30 11.60 14.93
C ILE A 207 -16.11 10.56 16.04
N CYS A 208 -14.90 10.44 16.59
CA CYS A 208 -14.63 9.52 17.68
C CYS A 208 -15.43 9.87 18.94
N ALA A 209 -15.52 11.14 19.31
CA ALA A 209 -16.32 11.61 20.44
C ALA A 209 -17.80 11.30 20.23
N GLN A 210 -18.37 11.62 19.04
CA GLN A 210 -19.77 11.33 18.72
C GLN A 210 -20.12 9.84 18.78
N ARG A 211 -19.15 8.96 18.44
CA ARG A 211 -19.35 7.50 18.41
C ARG A 211 -18.89 6.77 19.67
N GLY A 212 -18.36 7.48 20.65
CA GLY A 212 -17.82 6.89 21.89
C GLY A 212 -16.61 6.01 21.65
N ILE A 213 -15.74 6.36 20.66
CA ILE A 213 -14.58 5.58 20.27
C ILE A 213 -13.32 6.17 20.93
N PRO A 214 -12.55 5.39 21.72
CA PRO A 214 -11.25 5.85 22.21
C PRO A 214 -10.29 6.03 21.03
N LEU A 215 -9.76 7.26 20.87
CA LEU A 215 -8.77 7.62 19.86
C LEU A 215 -7.40 7.78 20.51
N THR A 216 -6.39 7.11 19.93
CA THR A 216 -4.97 7.30 20.25
C THR A 216 -4.28 7.88 19.02
N GLU A 217 -3.55 8.98 19.20
CA GLU A 217 -2.71 9.56 18.15
C GLU A 217 -1.26 9.11 18.34
N ALA A 218 -0.60 8.68 17.26
CA ALA A 218 0.83 8.40 17.30
C ALA A 218 1.58 9.71 17.53
N ASP A 219 2.50 9.70 18.48
CA ASP A 219 3.27 10.88 18.88
C ASP A 219 4.55 10.97 18.02
N ALA A 220 4.57 11.91 17.08
CA ALA A 220 5.75 12.16 16.26
C ALA A 220 6.97 12.64 17.07
N ALA A 221 6.75 13.34 18.18
CA ALA A 221 7.84 13.86 19.03
C ALA A 221 8.49 12.73 19.86
N ALA A 222 7.80 11.62 20.09
CA ALA A 222 8.36 10.46 20.77
C ALA A 222 9.24 9.57 19.88
N ILE A 223 9.35 9.89 18.57
CA ILE A 223 10.22 9.18 17.64
C ILE A 223 11.61 9.81 17.67
N VAL A 224 12.61 9.06 18.12
CA VAL A 224 14.01 9.50 18.12
C VAL A 224 14.81 8.59 17.19
N PRO A 225 15.19 9.03 15.98
CA PRO A 225 16.07 8.28 15.10
C PRO A 225 17.45 8.08 15.76
N LEU A 226 17.99 6.87 15.68
CA LEU A 226 19.32 6.51 16.17
C LEU A 226 20.29 6.32 15.02
N THR A 227 19.92 5.46 14.07
CA THR A 227 20.67 5.26 12.82
C THR A 227 19.72 5.36 11.64
N ASP A 228 20.24 5.84 10.51
CA ASP A 228 19.46 5.93 9.28
C ASP A 228 20.40 5.81 8.08
N GLY A 229 20.30 4.72 7.37
CA GLY A 229 21.12 4.40 6.21
C GLY A 229 20.39 3.52 5.22
N VAL A 230 21.04 3.26 4.09
CA VAL A 230 20.47 2.44 2.98
C VAL A 230 20.21 0.98 3.36
N ASP A 231 20.70 0.51 4.50
CA ASP A 231 20.48 -0.84 5.04
C ASP A 231 19.31 -0.94 6.01
N GLY A 232 18.73 0.22 6.35
CA GLY A 232 17.62 0.32 7.29
C GLY A 232 17.81 1.44 8.31
N GLN A 233 16.90 1.50 9.25
CA GLN A 233 16.83 2.53 10.29
C GLN A 233 16.71 1.86 11.67
N THR A 234 17.33 2.49 12.70
CA THR A 234 17.01 2.21 14.09
C THR A 234 16.47 3.47 14.74
N PHE A 235 15.52 3.31 15.64
CA PHE A 235 14.89 4.44 16.34
C PHE A 235 14.36 4.01 17.71
N THR A 236 14.16 4.96 18.59
CA THR A 236 13.34 4.72 19.79
C THR A 236 11.96 5.33 19.63
N TYR A 237 10.98 4.66 20.20
CA TYR A 237 9.62 5.18 20.38
C TYR A 237 9.16 4.92 21.80
N ARG A 238 8.78 5.99 22.51
CA ARG A 238 8.44 5.93 23.95
C ARG A 238 9.49 5.19 24.79
N GLY A 239 10.78 5.39 24.47
CA GLY A 239 11.91 4.81 25.20
C GLY A 239 12.26 3.37 24.83
N ALA A 240 11.50 2.69 23.98
CA ALA A 240 11.84 1.35 23.47
C ALA A 240 12.50 1.46 22.09
N GLU A 241 13.56 0.66 21.86
CA GLU A 241 14.33 0.63 20.62
C GLU A 241 13.79 -0.39 19.64
N TYR A 242 13.77 -0.01 18.35
CA TYR A 242 13.28 -0.78 17.21
C TYR A 242 14.19 -0.64 16.00
N THR A 243 14.26 -1.71 15.20
CA THR A 243 14.89 -1.73 13.87
C THR A 243 13.82 -1.82 12.81
N LEU A 244 13.98 -1.04 11.73
CA LEU A 244 13.06 -0.99 10.60
C LEU A 244 13.82 -1.00 9.27
N PRO A 245 13.67 -2.02 8.42
CA PRO A 245 14.34 -2.08 7.10
C PRO A 245 13.71 -1.15 6.06
N LEU A 246 12.49 -0.64 6.27
CA LEU A 246 11.85 0.32 5.36
C LEU A 246 12.45 1.70 5.56
N LEU A 247 12.82 2.35 4.46
CA LEU A 247 13.59 3.60 4.46
C LEU A 247 12.70 4.85 4.46
N GLY A 248 13.22 5.92 5.07
CA GLY A 248 12.62 7.24 5.11
C GLY A 248 11.87 7.56 6.40
N ALA A 249 11.91 8.83 6.80
CA ALA A 249 11.31 9.32 8.05
C ALA A 249 9.78 9.08 8.14
N HIS A 250 9.08 9.03 7.01
CA HIS A 250 7.66 8.70 6.96
C HIS A 250 7.38 7.25 7.42
N GLN A 251 8.32 6.32 7.21
CA GLN A 251 8.18 4.95 7.67
C GLN A 251 8.33 4.82 9.18
N LEU A 252 9.12 5.69 9.83
CA LEU A 252 9.18 5.75 11.29
C LEU A 252 7.83 6.20 11.89
N ARG A 253 7.14 7.13 11.22
CA ARG A 253 5.78 7.54 11.62
C ARG A 253 4.76 6.43 11.40
N ASN A 254 4.85 5.68 10.29
CA ASN A 254 4.01 4.50 10.04
C ASN A 254 4.28 3.42 11.10
N ALA A 255 5.55 3.23 11.51
CA ALA A 255 5.91 2.32 12.59
C ALA A 255 5.33 2.76 13.94
N ALA A 256 5.34 4.05 14.25
CA ALA A 256 4.71 4.58 15.46
C ALA A 256 3.19 4.29 15.48
N VAL A 257 2.50 4.43 14.33
CA VAL A 257 1.09 4.04 14.19
C VAL A 257 0.90 2.54 14.44
N ALA A 258 1.78 1.69 13.90
CA ALA A 258 1.73 0.25 14.14
C ALA A 258 1.94 -0.09 15.63
N LEU A 259 2.89 0.60 16.30
CA LEU A 259 3.16 0.43 17.73
C LEU A 259 1.97 0.86 18.62
N GLU A 260 1.33 1.98 18.31
CA GLU A 260 0.10 2.40 19.01
C GLU A 260 -1.07 1.43 18.74
N THR A 261 -1.14 0.85 17.53
CA THR A 261 -2.13 -0.18 17.22
C THR A 261 -1.90 -1.44 18.06
N VAL A 262 -0.65 -1.88 18.21
CA VAL A 262 -0.29 -2.98 19.13
C VAL A 262 -0.72 -2.66 20.56
N THR A 263 -0.48 -1.44 21.03
CA THR A 263 -0.91 -0.99 22.37
C THR A 263 -2.43 -1.04 22.51
N ALA A 264 -3.17 -0.62 21.50
CA ALA A 264 -4.63 -0.68 21.47
C ALA A 264 -5.15 -2.12 21.48
N LEU A 265 -4.51 -3.05 20.76
CA LEU A 265 -4.85 -4.47 20.76
C LEU A 265 -4.56 -5.13 22.12
N ARG A 266 -3.40 -4.84 22.73
CA ARG A 266 -3.05 -5.30 24.09
C ARG A 266 -4.09 -4.87 25.13
N ALA A 267 -4.56 -3.62 25.03
CA ALA A 267 -5.62 -3.11 25.89
C ALA A 267 -6.98 -3.83 25.71
N ARG A 268 -7.13 -4.64 24.65
CA ARG A 268 -8.27 -5.55 24.39
C ARG A 268 -7.96 -7.01 24.76
N GLY A 269 -6.84 -7.26 25.44
CA GLY A 269 -6.46 -8.60 25.91
C GLY A 269 -5.62 -9.43 24.92
N TRP A 270 -5.15 -8.85 23.80
CA TRP A 270 -4.31 -9.57 22.86
C TRP A 270 -2.90 -9.78 23.42
N ARG A 271 -2.37 -10.99 23.25
CA ARG A 271 -1.03 -11.36 23.72
C ARG A 271 0.00 -11.09 22.61
N ILE A 272 0.61 -9.91 22.63
CA ILE A 272 1.65 -9.51 21.66
C ILE A 272 2.89 -9.15 22.47
N PRO A 273 3.86 -10.07 22.69
CA PRO A 273 5.09 -9.80 23.45
C PRO A 273 5.97 -8.74 22.80
N ASP A 274 6.75 -7.99 23.60
CA ASP A 274 7.68 -6.98 23.06
C ASP A 274 8.73 -7.58 22.11
N ALA A 275 9.17 -8.81 22.37
CA ALA A 275 10.06 -9.53 21.47
C ALA A 275 9.43 -9.75 20.09
N ALA A 276 8.12 -10.06 20.03
CA ALA A 276 7.40 -10.22 18.77
C ALA A 276 7.24 -8.88 18.02
N VAL A 277 7.04 -7.78 18.75
CA VAL A 277 6.98 -6.44 18.15
C VAL A 277 8.31 -6.08 17.51
N ARG A 278 9.43 -6.24 18.22
CA ARG A 278 10.76 -5.98 17.67
C ARG A 278 11.08 -6.88 16.49
N ALA A 279 10.82 -8.17 16.60
CA ALA A 279 11.08 -9.14 15.53
C ALA A 279 10.23 -8.83 14.29
N GLY A 280 8.95 -8.53 14.48
CA GLY A 280 8.04 -8.20 13.39
C GLY A 280 8.45 -6.94 12.62
N LEU A 281 8.83 -5.87 13.33
CA LEU A 281 9.33 -4.65 12.68
C LEU A 281 10.66 -4.88 11.96
N ALA A 282 11.61 -5.62 12.57
CA ALA A 282 12.90 -5.89 11.97
C ALA A 282 12.83 -6.79 10.72
N GLN A 283 11.79 -7.61 10.60
CA GLN A 283 11.61 -8.55 9.48
C GLN A 283 10.64 -8.07 8.41
N VAL A 284 9.98 -6.91 8.61
CA VAL A 284 8.99 -6.44 7.63
C VAL A 284 9.61 -6.23 6.26
N ARG A 285 8.88 -6.64 5.21
CA ARG A 285 9.22 -6.39 3.81
C ARG A 285 8.00 -5.80 3.14
N TRP A 286 8.18 -4.68 2.43
CA TRP A 286 7.11 -4.07 1.65
C TRP A 286 7.68 -3.50 0.36
N PRO A 287 7.60 -4.23 -0.74
CA PRO A 287 8.23 -3.87 -2.01
C PRO A 287 7.74 -2.53 -2.57
N ALA A 288 8.55 -1.92 -3.43
CA ALA A 288 8.30 -0.65 -4.11
C ALA A 288 7.95 0.50 -3.15
N ARG A 289 8.58 0.54 -1.97
CA ARG A 289 8.54 1.67 -1.05
C ARG A 289 9.96 2.12 -0.74
N PHE A 290 10.53 2.89 -1.65
CA PHE A 290 11.94 3.27 -1.68
C PHE A 290 12.86 2.04 -1.53
N GLU A 291 12.53 1.00 -2.30
CA GLU A 291 13.21 -0.30 -2.27
C GLU A 291 14.51 -0.23 -3.04
N LEU A 292 15.61 -0.69 -2.42
CA LEU A 292 16.89 -0.82 -3.09
C LEU A 292 16.99 -2.20 -3.74
N LEU A 293 16.98 -2.21 -5.09
CA LEU A 293 17.11 -3.43 -5.88
C LEU A 293 18.57 -3.78 -6.22
N ARG A 294 19.43 -2.74 -6.34
CA ARG A 294 20.82 -2.89 -6.75
C ARG A 294 21.68 -1.79 -6.12
N ARG A 295 23.01 -2.02 -5.99
CA ARG A 295 23.94 -1.11 -5.33
C ARG A 295 25.03 -0.52 -6.23
N ALA A 296 25.26 -1.09 -7.42
CA ALA A 296 26.25 -0.63 -8.38
C ALA A 296 25.81 -0.92 -9.83
N PRO A 297 25.26 0.07 -10.56
CA PRO A 297 24.75 1.35 -10.05
C PRO A 297 23.62 1.13 -9.05
N TRP A 298 23.33 2.15 -8.22
CA TRP A 298 22.19 2.10 -7.32
C TRP A 298 20.89 2.10 -8.10
N PHE A 299 19.99 1.18 -7.77
CA PHE A 299 18.64 1.15 -8.35
C PHE A 299 17.61 1.19 -7.24
N VAL A 300 16.87 2.31 -7.17
CA VAL A 300 15.79 2.58 -6.23
C VAL A 300 14.46 2.41 -6.94
N LEU A 301 13.52 1.72 -6.30
CA LEU A 301 12.16 1.52 -6.79
C LEU A 301 11.16 2.10 -5.82
N ASP A 302 10.35 3.09 -6.26
CA ASP A 302 9.30 3.69 -5.45
C ASP A 302 7.98 3.80 -6.21
N GLY A 303 6.94 3.16 -5.71
CA GLY A 303 5.58 3.20 -6.26
C GLY A 303 4.77 4.44 -5.87
N GLY A 304 5.40 5.48 -5.32
CA GLY A 304 4.76 6.76 -4.99
C GLY A 304 4.13 7.40 -6.24
N HIS A 305 2.87 7.83 -6.15
CA HIS A 305 2.06 8.25 -7.30
C HIS A 305 1.16 9.46 -7.03
N ASN A 306 1.50 10.26 -6.03
CA ASN A 306 0.87 11.55 -5.74
C ASN A 306 1.91 12.58 -5.29
N PRO A 307 1.57 13.89 -5.26
CA PRO A 307 2.54 14.95 -4.93
C PRO A 307 3.20 14.78 -3.57
N GLN A 308 2.48 14.33 -2.55
CA GLN A 308 3.03 14.11 -1.21
C GLN A 308 4.06 12.96 -1.20
N CYS A 309 3.79 11.88 -1.95
CA CYS A 309 4.76 10.80 -2.13
C CYS A 309 6.01 11.30 -2.89
N ALA A 310 5.84 12.11 -3.94
CA ALA A 310 6.94 12.67 -4.70
C ALA A 310 7.85 13.56 -3.85
N GLN A 311 7.28 14.43 -3.00
CA GLN A 311 8.03 15.23 -2.03
C GLN A 311 8.83 14.35 -1.06
N THR A 312 8.19 13.28 -0.55
CA THR A 312 8.85 12.32 0.33
C THR A 312 10.00 11.60 -0.38
N GLY A 313 9.78 11.16 -1.62
CA GLY A 313 10.79 10.51 -2.48
C GLY A 313 11.98 11.43 -2.74
N ALA A 314 11.73 12.70 -3.09
CA ALA A 314 12.79 13.71 -3.28
C ALA A 314 13.62 13.90 -2.01
N GLY A 315 12.96 14.00 -0.84
CA GLY A 315 13.65 14.09 0.45
C GLY A 315 14.50 12.85 0.77
N ASN A 316 14.01 11.66 0.44
CA ASN A 316 14.76 10.41 0.61
C ASN A 316 15.97 10.34 -0.34
N LEU A 317 15.82 10.74 -1.61
CA LEU A 317 16.94 10.78 -2.57
C LEU A 317 18.03 11.74 -2.08
N ALA A 318 17.67 12.94 -1.66
CA ALA A 318 18.62 13.91 -1.08
C ALA A 318 19.33 13.37 0.16
N ARG A 319 18.61 12.61 1.01
CA ARG A 319 19.15 12.07 2.26
C ARG A 319 20.09 10.89 2.05
N TYR A 320 19.70 9.91 1.24
CA TYR A 320 20.45 8.66 1.10
C TYR A 320 21.51 8.71 -0.01
N PHE A 321 21.39 9.65 -0.96
CA PHE A 321 22.28 9.77 -2.11
C PHE A 321 22.77 11.21 -2.33
N PRO A 322 23.30 11.89 -1.28
CA PRO A 322 23.74 13.27 -1.41
C PRO A 322 24.87 13.42 -2.46
N GLY A 323 24.70 14.38 -3.37
CA GLY A 323 25.71 14.72 -4.37
C GLY A 323 25.88 13.68 -5.50
N ARG A 324 25.09 12.62 -5.55
CA ARG A 324 25.15 11.63 -6.63
C ARG A 324 24.35 12.09 -7.85
N ARG A 325 24.77 11.63 -9.01
CA ARG A 325 24.03 11.82 -10.24
C ARG A 325 22.83 10.88 -10.27
N ILE A 326 21.61 11.44 -10.37
CA ILE A 326 20.37 10.68 -10.30
C ILE A 326 19.66 10.73 -11.65
N THR A 327 19.40 9.57 -12.27
CA THR A 327 18.49 9.43 -13.40
C THR A 327 17.13 9.01 -12.88
N LEU A 328 16.09 9.83 -13.10
CA LEU A 328 14.73 9.50 -12.78
C LEU A 328 14.08 8.75 -13.95
N LEU A 329 13.74 7.48 -13.74
CA LEU A 329 12.90 6.70 -14.63
C LEU A 329 11.44 6.91 -14.20
N VAL A 330 10.67 7.63 -15.00
CA VAL A 330 9.34 8.13 -14.63
C VAL A 330 8.26 7.52 -15.49
N GLY A 331 7.20 7.04 -14.84
CA GLY A 331 5.96 6.65 -15.51
C GLY A 331 4.77 6.96 -14.62
N VAL A 332 3.78 7.66 -15.15
CA VAL A 332 2.63 8.18 -14.38
C VAL A 332 1.30 7.80 -15.02
N LEU A 333 0.22 7.85 -14.25
CA LEU A 333 -1.12 7.74 -14.78
C LEU A 333 -1.63 9.14 -15.17
N ALA A 334 -2.41 9.23 -16.24
CA ALA A 334 -2.90 10.49 -16.79
C ALA A 334 -3.87 11.24 -15.85
N ASP A 335 -4.56 10.49 -14.98
CA ASP A 335 -5.52 11.00 -13.99
C ASP A 335 -4.86 11.49 -12.69
N LYS A 336 -3.52 11.51 -12.60
CA LYS A 336 -2.79 11.98 -11.43
C LYS A 336 -2.23 13.39 -11.64
N ASP A 337 -2.01 14.11 -10.54
CA ASP A 337 -1.32 15.41 -10.58
C ASP A 337 0.19 15.20 -10.79
N TYR A 338 0.52 14.62 -11.97
CA TYR A 338 1.92 14.39 -12.34
C TYR A 338 2.73 15.69 -12.50
N PRO A 339 2.14 16.85 -12.88
CA PRO A 339 2.87 18.10 -12.89
C PRO A 339 3.46 18.46 -11.52
N ALA A 340 2.66 18.41 -10.46
CA ALA A 340 3.14 18.67 -9.10
C ALA A 340 4.13 17.61 -8.60
N MET A 341 3.91 16.34 -8.97
CA MET A 341 4.84 15.25 -8.65
C MET A 341 6.22 15.50 -9.26
N LEU A 342 6.27 15.82 -10.55
CA LEU A 342 7.53 16.03 -11.29
C LEU A 342 8.24 17.29 -10.82
N ALA A 343 7.53 18.37 -10.54
CA ALA A 343 8.09 19.58 -9.95
C ALA A 343 8.77 19.32 -8.60
N ALA A 344 8.19 18.44 -7.77
CA ALA A 344 8.78 18.06 -6.48
C ALA A 344 10.06 17.22 -6.63
N LEU A 345 10.16 16.39 -7.68
CA LEU A 345 11.30 15.50 -7.93
C LEU A 345 12.43 16.16 -8.73
N ASP A 346 12.13 17.21 -9.51
CA ASP A 346 13.07 17.81 -10.47
C ASP A 346 14.41 18.22 -9.86
N GLY A 347 14.39 18.80 -8.65
CA GLY A 347 15.61 19.19 -7.96
C GLY A 347 16.62 18.06 -7.71
N GLN A 348 16.19 16.81 -7.78
CA GLN A 348 17.04 15.63 -7.62
C GLN A 348 17.52 15.04 -8.97
N ALA A 349 16.85 15.35 -10.07
CA ALA A 349 17.15 14.75 -11.36
C ALA A 349 18.36 15.37 -12.05
N ALA A 350 19.27 14.55 -12.56
CA ALA A 350 20.27 14.93 -13.57
C ALA A 350 19.77 14.63 -14.98
N ALA A 351 18.94 13.61 -15.16
CA ALA A 351 18.33 13.21 -16.42
C ALA A 351 17.00 12.47 -16.17
N TYR A 352 16.21 12.32 -17.21
CA TYR A 352 14.94 11.61 -17.20
C TYR A 352 14.89 10.50 -18.24
N ILE A 353 14.22 9.40 -17.86
CA ILE A 353 13.74 8.40 -18.81
C ILE A 353 12.23 8.32 -18.62
N ALA A 354 11.46 8.58 -19.68
CA ALA A 354 10.00 8.48 -19.67
C ALA A 354 9.58 7.08 -20.11
N ALA A 355 8.72 6.41 -19.30
CA ALA A 355 8.17 5.11 -19.61
C ALA A 355 6.64 5.11 -19.50
N THR A 356 5.95 4.13 -20.10
CA THR A 356 4.50 3.96 -20.05
C THR A 356 4.16 2.86 -19.04
N PRO A 357 3.52 3.16 -17.90
CA PRO A 357 3.06 2.14 -16.97
C PRO A 357 2.12 1.12 -17.62
N LEU A 358 2.13 -0.14 -17.15
CA LEU A 358 1.24 -1.18 -17.63
C LEU A 358 -0.19 -0.99 -17.09
N SER A 359 -0.87 0.04 -17.59
CA SER A 359 -2.23 0.41 -17.19
C SER A 359 -2.95 1.11 -18.33
N PRO A 360 -4.26 0.87 -18.55
CA PRO A 360 -5.05 1.60 -19.54
C PRO A 360 -5.19 3.10 -19.21
N ARG A 361 -4.87 3.52 -17.98
CA ARG A 361 -4.85 4.92 -17.53
C ARG A 361 -3.49 5.58 -17.64
N ALA A 362 -2.48 4.90 -18.21
CA ALA A 362 -1.13 5.41 -18.29
C ALA A 362 -1.04 6.67 -19.18
N LEU A 363 -0.25 7.64 -18.77
CA LEU A 363 0.21 8.69 -19.66
C LEU A 363 1.27 8.10 -20.59
N PRO A 364 1.13 8.20 -21.93
CA PRO A 364 2.11 7.67 -22.87
C PRO A 364 3.50 8.28 -22.67
N ALA A 365 4.54 7.47 -22.79
CA ALA A 365 5.93 7.91 -22.58
C ALA A 365 6.34 9.08 -23.48
N ALA A 366 5.80 9.15 -24.71
CA ALA A 366 6.06 10.27 -25.63
C ALA A 366 5.52 11.59 -25.07
N GLU A 367 4.28 11.60 -24.62
CA GLU A 367 3.63 12.79 -24.02
C GLU A 367 4.34 13.20 -22.71
N LEU A 368 4.69 12.22 -21.88
CA LEU A 368 5.45 12.46 -20.66
C LEU A 368 6.83 13.03 -20.98
N GLY A 369 7.50 12.48 -22.00
CA GLY A 369 8.81 12.96 -22.46
C GLY A 369 8.75 14.41 -22.94
N ASP A 370 7.72 14.78 -23.69
CA ASP A 370 7.51 16.16 -24.12
C ASP A 370 7.26 17.10 -22.93
N TYR A 371 6.50 16.64 -21.95
CA TYR A 371 6.30 17.40 -20.71
C TYR A 371 7.62 17.61 -19.95
N LEU A 372 8.48 16.58 -19.83
CA LEU A 372 9.73 16.62 -19.09
C LEU A 372 10.79 17.56 -19.70
N LYS A 373 10.74 17.83 -21.01
CA LYS A 373 11.65 18.79 -21.69
C LYS A 373 11.61 20.19 -21.08
N ARG A 374 10.51 20.58 -20.44
CA ARG A 374 10.36 21.88 -19.75
C ARG A 374 11.36 22.10 -18.62
N PHE A 375 11.89 21.04 -18.04
CA PHE A 375 12.89 21.12 -16.97
C PHE A 375 14.30 21.36 -17.47
N GLY A 376 14.54 21.38 -18.79
CA GLY A 376 15.84 21.72 -19.39
C GLY A 376 16.94 20.66 -19.19
N LYS A 377 16.57 19.44 -18.83
CA LYS A 377 17.46 18.30 -18.59
C LYS A 377 17.37 17.27 -19.72
N PRO A 378 18.37 16.39 -19.89
CA PRO A 378 18.31 15.30 -20.86
C PRO A 378 17.08 14.41 -20.59
N VAL A 379 16.33 14.12 -21.67
CA VAL A 379 15.14 13.25 -21.61
C VAL A 379 15.26 12.17 -22.66
N THR A 380 15.15 10.93 -22.24
CA THR A 380 15.05 9.75 -23.12
C THR A 380 13.63 9.18 -23.02
N VAL A 381 13.06 8.76 -24.15
CA VAL A 381 11.73 8.13 -24.18
C VAL A 381 11.91 6.64 -24.50
N CYS A 382 11.40 5.78 -23.63
CA CYS A 382 11.38 4.33 -23.82
C CYS A 382 10.04 3.81 -23.28
N ALA A 383 9.15 3.39 -24.17
CA ALA A 383 7.77 3.08 -23.78
C ALA A 383 7.65 1.87 -22.82
N ASP A 384 8.47 0.85 -23.02
CA ASP A 384 8.47 -0.35 -22.16
C ASP A 384 9.24 -0.10 -20.86
N PRO A 385 8.65 -0.33 -19.68
CA PRO A 385 9.30 -0.09 -18.40
C PRO A 385 10.55 -0.96 -18.13
N ALA A 386 10.54 -2.22 -18.58
CA ALA A 386 11.67 -3.15 -18.39
C ALA A 386 12.85 -2.70 -19.26
N GLN A 387 12.61 -2.43 -20.54
CA GLN A 387 13.63 -1.89 -21.46
C GLN A 387 14.15 -0.51 -20.99
N ALA A 388 13.29 0.32 -20.40
CA ALA A 388 13.69 1.59 -19.82
C ALA A 388 14.65 1.41 -18.64
N ALA A 389 14.43 0.38 -17.81
CA ALA A 389 15.32 0.03 -16.70
C ALA A 389 16.67 -0.51 -17.21
N GLU A 390 16.67 -1.40 -18.19
CA GLU A 390 17.89 -1.89 -18.86
C GLU A 390 18.70 -0.74 -19.47
N LEU A 391 18.03 0.16 -20.19
CA LEU A 391 18.64 1.35 -20.78
C LEU A 391 19.28 2.24 -19.72
N ALA A 392 18.59 2.46 -18.59
CA ALA A 392 19.11 3.23 -17.48
C ALA A 392 20.39 2.59 -16.90
N LEU A 393 20.37 1.27 -16.71
CA LEU A 393 21.51 0.50 -16.20
C LEU A 393 22.70 0.52 -17.16
N ALA A 394 22.47 0.42 -18.45
CA ALA A 394 23.53 0.44 -19.48
C ALA A 394 24.28 1.78 -19.57
N HIS A 395 23.63 2.88 -19.18
CA HIS A 395 24.22 4.24 -19.26
C HIS A 395 24.69 4.80 -17.91
N ALA A 396 24.46 4.09 -16.81
CA ALA A 396 24.83 4.54 -15.49
C ALA A 396 26.24 4.10 -15.10
N ALA A 397 27.01 5.01 -14.51
CA ALA A 397 28.26 4.65 -13.84
C ALA A 397 27.97 3.90 -12.51
N PRO A 398 28.92 3.11 -11.97
CA PRO A 398 28.70 2.34 -10.75
C PRO A 398 28.25 3.17 -9.55
N GLU A 399 28.65 4.44 -9.48
CA GLU A 399 28.30 5.39 -8.41
C GLU A 399 26.98 6.11 -8.65
N ASP A 400 26.39 6.06 -9.86
CA ASP A 400 25.14 6.72 -10.20
C ASP A 400 23.94 6.06 -9.52
N VAL A 401 22.84 6.81 -9.47
CA VAL A 401 21.56 6.37 -8.93
C VAL A 401 20.51 6.39 -10.03
N ILE A 402 19.79 5.31 -10.18
CA ILE A 402 18.57 5.22 -10.97
C ILE A 402 17.42 5.15 -9.98
N CYS A 403 16.43 6.02 -10.12
CA CYS A 403 15.22 5.96 -9.31
C CYS A 403 13.98 5.83 -10.21
N ALA A 404 13.35 4.65 -10.18
CA ALA A 404 12.10 4.42 -10.88
C ALA A 404 10.93 4.82 -9.98
N VAL A 405 10.08 5.76 -10.44
CA VAL A 405 9.04 6.41 -9.62
C VAL A 405 7.81 6.81 -10.44
N GLY A 406 6.66 6.94 -9.76
CA GLY A 406 5.44 7.53 -10.32
C GLY A 406 4.27 6.57 -10.49
N SER A 407 4.49 5.25 -10.49
CA SER A 407 3.42 4.26 -10.62
C SER A 407 3.79 2.90 -10.04
N LEU A 408 2.88 2.29 -9.29
CA LEU A 408 3.02 0.89 -8.86
C LEU A 408 2.98 -0.09 -10.05
N TYR A 409 2.22 0.21 -11.10
CA TYR A 409 2.16 -0.64 -12.29
C TYR A 409 3.49 -0.68 -13.05
N MET A 410 4.21 0.44 -13.10
CA MET A 410 5.56 0.48 -13.65
C MET A 410 6.55 -0.23 -12.73
N ALA A 411 6.44 0.02 -11.43
CA ALA A 411 7.33 -0.57 -10.44
C ALA A 411 7.27 -2.10 -10.44
N GLY A 412 6.07 -2.70 -10.58
CA GLY A 412 5.91 -4.13 -10.68
C GLY A 412 6.61 -4.75 -11.89
N ALA A 413 6.46 -4.14 -13.06
CA ALA A 413 7.10 -4.59 -14.29
C ALA A 413 8.63 -4.59 -14.17
N ILE A 414 9.21 -3.48 -13.73
CA ILE A 414 10.66 -3.34 -13.53
C ILE A 414 11.19 -4.35 -12.50
N ARG A 415 10.47 -4.52 -11.39
CA ARG A 415 10.92 -5.42 -10.33
C ARG A 415 10.93 -6.88 -10.75
N MET A 416 9.92 -7.31 -11.50
CA MET A 416 9.87 -8.67 -12.06
C MET A 416 11.06 -8.95 -12.98
N ASP A 417 11.39 -8.00 -13.84
CA ASP A 417 12.48 -8.12 -14.81
C ASP A 417 13.84 -8.22 -14.12
N LEU A 418 14.17 -7.24 -13.30
CA LEU A 418 15.47 -7.20 -12.58
C LEU A 418 15.70 -8.41 -11.64
N ARG A 419 14.63 -9.06 -11.17
CA ARG A 419 14.74 -10.28 -10.34
C ARG A 419 14.97 -11.53 -11.18
N ARG A 420 14.50 -11.58 -12.42
CA ARG A 420 14.80 -12.69 -13.35
C ARG A 420 16.28 -12.72 -13.68
N ASP A 421 16.86 -11.57 -14.02
CA ASP A 421 18.29 -11.44 -14.31
C ASP A 421 19.18 -11.90 -13.15
N HIS A 422 18.80 -11.60 -11.90
CA HIS A 422 19.54 -12.07 -10.72
C HIS A 422 19.48 -13.58 -10.53
N ASN A 423 18.37 -14.22 -10.81
CA ASN A 423 18.23 -15.67 -10.65
C ASN A 423 18.97 -16.43 -11.78
N GLU A 424 18.98 -15.91 -13.00
CA GLU A 424 19.73 -16.52 -14.11
C GLU A 424 21.24 -16.38 -13.95
N ASN A 425 21.73 -15.26 -13.41
CA ASN A 425 23.14 -15.02 -13.14
C ASN A 425 23.67 -15.69 -11.86
N SER A 426 22.80 -16.17 -10.97
CA SER A 426 23.17 -16.86 -9.71
C SER A 426 23.17 -18.39 -9.87
N GLY A 427 22.81 -18.91 -11.04
CA GLY A 427 22.72 -20.34 -11.36
C GLY A 427 23.94 -20.90 -12.08
N HIS A 428 25.07 -20.19 -12.10
CA HIS A 428 26.35 -20.65 -12.67
C HIS A 428 27.44 -20.80 -11.63
#